data_a1607394b66dfa999cb043c9aa2aa118
#
_entry.id   a1607394b66dfa999cb043c9aa2aa118
#
_cell.length_a   1.000
_cell.length_b   1.000
_cell.length_c   1.000
_cell.angle_alpha   90.00
_cell.angle_beta   90.00
_cell.angle_gamma   90.00
#
_symmetry.space_group_name_H-M   'P 1'
#
loop_
_entity.id
_entity.type
_entity.pdbx_description
1 polymer ?
#
loop_
_entity_poly.entity_id
_entity_poly.type
_entity_poly.pdbx_seq_one_letter_code
_entity_poly.pdbx_strand_id
1 'polypeptide(L)'
;SDAARGAMNDWNTLVNGDAADLLEVKADQVKDAKTIDALKTALDVEAPEYEGCVADGKDGLETAIDELDDAAAWYEKHAGSLKKAVDAVNDSKLAKTIDTAKTLLESSNGNVQDDKTREELSKAIEAKDEAAIAKASKAVNDSIAAKQKADEEAKAKAQAEADAKAAAAANA
;
A
#
# COMPACT_ATOMS: atom_id res chain seq x y z
N SER A 1 20.75 -13.74 -27.67
CA SER A 1 20.33 -15.02 -27.05
C SER A 1 18.91 -14.89 -26.49
N ASP A 2 18.18 -16.01 -26.39
CA ASP A 2 16.83 -16.02 -25.80
C ASP A 2 16.85 -15.64 -24.31
N ALA A 3 17.94 -15.96 -23.61
CA ALA A 3 18.14 -15.58 -22.21
C ALA A 3 18.22 -14.04 -22.04
N ALA A 4 19.01 -13.35 -22.87
CA ALA A 4 19.12 -11.89 -22.80
C ALA A 4 17.77 -11.20 -23.07
N ARG A 5 17.01 -11.70 -24.04
CA ARG A 5 15.69 -11.18 -24.37
C ARG A 5 14.68 -11.43 -23.23
N GLY A 6 14.72 -12.62 -22.63
CA GLY A 6 13.90 -12.95 -21.46
C GLY A 6 14.18 -12.01 -20.29
N ALA A 7 15.44 -11.85 -19.91
CA ALA A 7 15.87 -10.98 -18.81
C ALA A 7 15.51 -9.50 -19.08
N MET A 8 15.67 -9.02 -20.30
CA MET A 8 15.26 -7.67 -20.71
C MET A 8 13.73 -7.48 -20.60
N ASN A 9 12.95 -8.46 -21.03
CA ASN A 9 11.50 -8.40 -20.93
C ASN A 9 11.03 -8.37 -19.47
N ASP A 10 11.63 -9.17 -18.59
CA ASP A 10 11.32 -9.19 -17.17
C ASP A 10 11.62 -7.84 -16.51
N TRP A 11 12.78 -7.25 -16.82
CA TRP A 11 13.13 -5.90 -16.39
C TRP A 11 12.11 -4.86 -16.84
N ASN A 12 11.82 -4.83 -18.14
CA ASN A 12 10.87 -3.87 -18.73
C ASN A 12 9.45 -4.02 -18.15
N THR A 13 9.02 -5.26 -17.87
CA THR A 13 7.73 -5.53 -17.23
C THR A 13 7.67 -4.95 -15.83
N LEU A 14 8.73 -5.12 -15.03
CA LEU A 14 8.82 -4.52 -13.70
C LEU A 14 8.86 -3.00 -13.72
N VAL A 15 9.68 -2.41 -14.60
CA VAL A 15 9.83 -0.95 -14.73
C VAL A 15 8.51 -0.28 -15.13
N ASN A 16 7.80 -0.86 -16.10
CA ASN A 16 6.58 -0.28 -16.65
C ASN A 16 5.29 -0.72 -15.94
N GLY A 17 5.38 -1.75 -15.09
CA GLY A 17 4.28 -2.26 -14.29
C GLY A 17 4.42 -1.90 -12.81
N ASP A 18 4.78 -2.89 -12.01
CA ASP A 18 4.76 -2.79 -10.54
C ASP A 18 5.57 -1.60 -9.99
N ALA A 19 6.73 -1.29 -10.58
CA ALA A 19 7.54 -0.15 -10.15
C ALA A 19 6.90 1.18 -10.54
N ALA A 20 6.32 1.28 -11.75
CA ALA A 20 5.64 2.48 -12.21
C ALA A 20 4.43 2.82 -11.33
N ASP A 21 3.67 1.82 -10.92
CA ASP A 21 2.50 1.98 -10.03
C ASP A 21 2.88 2.55 -8.66
N LEU A 22 4.11 2.35 -8.22
CA LEU A 22 4.61 2.83 -6.93
C LEU A 22 5.30 4.20 -6.97
N LEU A 23 5.51 4.80 -8.14
CA LEU A 23 6.21 6.09 -8.27
C LEU A 23 5.47 7.25 -7.60
N GLU A 24 4.16 7.15 -7.45
CA GLU A 24 3.32 8.17 -6.82
C GLU A 24 3.11 7.95 -5.33
N VAL A 25 3.66 6.89 -4.76
CA VAL A 25 3.56 6.60 -3.32
C VAL A 25 4.30 7.67 -2.53
N LYS A 26 3.60 8.29 -1.56
CA LYS A 26 4.13 9.36 -0.71
C LYS A 26 4.67 8.79 0.61
N ALA A 27 5.55 9.56 1.24
CA ALA A 27 6.20 9.17 2.49
C ALA A 27 5.21 8.89 3.64
N ASP A 28 4.05 9.54 3.66
CA ASP A 28 3.00 9.33 4.67
C ASP A 28 2.15 8.07 4.43
N GLN A 29 2.28 7.47 3.26
CA GLN A 29 1.58 6.23 2.88
C GLN A 29 2.36 4.96 3.21
N VAL A 30 3.60 5.08 3.67
CA VAL A 30 4.48 3.98 4.04
C VAL A 30 4.95 4.12 5.49
N LYS A 31 5.31 3.02 6.12
CA LYS A 31 5.90 3.01 7.46
C LYS A 31 7.36 3.47 7.44
N ASP A 32 8.11 3.09 6.40
CA ASP A 32 9.50 3.48 6.18
C ASP A 32 9.67 4.17 4.83
N ALA A 33 9.84 5.50 4.85
CA ALA A 33 10.04 6.32 3.66
C ALA A 33 11.32 5.99 2.89
N LYS A 34 12.33 5.37 3.52
CA LYS A 34 13.57 4.94 2.85
C LYS A 34 13.31 3.89 1.77
N THR A 35 12.21 3.14 1.87
CA THR A 35 11.82 2.17 0.83
C THR A 35 11.50 2.86 -0.50
N ILE A 36 10.93 4.06 -0.47
CA ILE A 36 10.65 4.87 -1.66
C ILE A 36 11.96 5.35 -2.30
N ASP A 37 12.92 5.79 -1.50
CA ASP A 37 14.23 6.22 -1.99
C ASP A 37 15.00 5.04 -2.60
N ALA A 38 14.93 3.86 -1.98
CA ALA A 38 15.54 2.65 -2.51
C ALA A 38 14.91 2.23 -3.85
N LEU A 39 13.59 2.37 -4.01
CA LEU A 39 12.90 2.12 -5.29
C LEU A 39 13.39 3.08 -6.38
N LYS A 40 13.47 4.37 -6.09
CA LYS A 40 13.99 5.38 -7.03
C LYS A 40 15.42 5.07 -7.45
N THR A 41 16.27 4.70 -6.50
CA THR A 41 17.66 4.29 -6.78
C THR A 41 17.71 3.05 -7.66
N ALA A 42 16.85 2.06 -7.42
CA ALA A 42 16.80 0.84 -8.24
C ALA A 42 16.30 1.10 -9.67
N LEU A 43 15.51 2.16 -9.86
CA LEU A 43 15.04 2.61 -11.19
C LEU A 43 16.03 3.53 -11.91
N ASP A 44 16.88 4.23 -11.18
CA ASP A 44 17.88 5.19 -11.70
C ASP A 44 19.16 4.46 -12.12
N VAL A 45 19.02 3.49 -13.00
CA VAL A 45 20.13 2.71 -13.58
C VAL A 45 20.05 2.76 -15.09
N GLU A 46 21.22 2.89 -15.74
CA GLU A 46 21.31 2.89 -17.19
C GLU A 46 21.40 1.45 -17.69
N ALA A 47 20.43 1.06 -18.52
CA ALA A 47 20.45 -0.24 -19.17
C ALA A 47 21.55 -0.30 -20.23
N PRO A 48 22.21 -1.45 -20.42
CA PRO A 48 23.22 -1.59 -21.47
C PRO A 48 22.58 -1.39 -22.84
N GLU A 49 23.24 -0.56 -23.66
CA GLU A 49 22.90 -0.40 -25.05
C GLU A 49 23.41 -1.59 -25.86
N TYR A 50 22.57 -2.14 -26.72
CA TYR A 50 22.94 -3.20 -27.65
C TYR A 50 22.83 -2.70 -29.07
N GLU A 51 23.96 -2.50 -29.72
CA GLU A 51 24.04 -1.97 -31.11
C GLU A 51 23.64 -2.99 -32.18
N GLY A 52 23.30 -4.20 -31.81
CA GLY A 52 22.96 -5.29 -32.73
C GLY A 52 24.17 -6.12 -33.17
N CYS A 53 23.91 -7.28 -33.75
CA CYS A 53 24.98 -8.13 -34.30
C CYS A 53 25.56 -7.52 -35.59
N VAL A 54 26.62 -6.75 -35.46
CA VAL A 54 27.47 -6.35 -36.59
C VAL A 54 28.79 -7.17 -36.50
N ALA A 55 28.64 -8.50 -36.60
CA ALA A 55 29.76 -9.40 -36.42
C ALA A 55 30.38 -9.80 -37.79
N ASP A 56 31.59 -9.38 -38.02
CA ASP A 56 32.40 -9.87 -39.11
C ASP A 56 33.38 -10.98 -38.60
N GLY A 57 33.11 -12.22 -39.03
CA GLY A 57 33.94 -13.36 -38.74
C GLY A 57 33.71 -13.99 -37.35
N LYS A 58 34.55 -14.98 -37.00
CA LYS A 58 34.44 -15.78 -35.77
C LYS A 58 34.63 -14.95 -34.50
N ASP A 59 35.68 -14.13 -34.52
CA ASP A 59 36.02 -13.31 -33.34
C ASP A 59 34.94 -12.27 -33.03
N GLY A 60 34.33 -11.68 -34.04
CA GLY A 60 33.19 -10.77 -33.88
C GLY A 60 31.95 -11.46 -33.31
N LEU A 61 31.70 -12.73 -33.70
CA LEU A 61 30.60 -13.51 -33.15
C LEU A 61 30.81 -13.86 -31.65
N GLU A 62 32.08 -14.23 -31.27
CA GLU A 62 32.41 -14.50 -29.87
C GLU A 62 32.21 -13.23 -29.01
N THR A 63 32.69 -12.07 -29.46
CA THR A 63 32.46 -10.79 -28.79
C THR A 63 30.96 -10.48 -28.61
N ALA A 64 30.17 -10.65 -29.68
CA ALA A 64 28.73 -10.39 -29.60
C ALA A 64 27.99 -11.36 -28.66
N ILE A 65 28.47 -12.58 -28.49
CA ILE A 65 27.93 -13.53 -27.51
C ILE A 65 28.25 -13.05 -26.10
N ASP A 66 29.50 -12.67 -25.83
CA ASP A 66 29.92 -12.17 -24.53
C ASP A 66 29.14 -10.91 -24.13
N GLU A 67 28.95 -9.97 -25.05
CA GLU A 67 28.12 -8.76 -24.80
C GLU A 67 26.66 -9.09 -24.47
N LEU A 68 26.08 -10.09 -25.17
CA LEU A 68 24.73 -10.55 -24.87
C LEU A 68 24.61 -11.24 -23.51
N ASP A 69 25.61 -12.01 -23.12
CA ASP A 69 25.64 -12.69 -21.81
C ASP A 69 25.83 -11.67 -20.69
N ASP A 70 26.69 -10.67 -20.88
CA ASP A 70 26.87 -9.56 -19.94
C ASP A 70 25.57 -8.72 -19.80
N ALA A 71 24.90 -8.44 -20.91
CA ALA A 71 23.63 -7.75 -20.88
C ALA A 71 22.55 -8.57 -20.16
N ALA A 72 22.47 -9.88 -20.41
CA ALA A 72 21.55 -10.77 -19.69
C ALA A 72 21.81 -10.74 -18.19
N ALA A 73 23.06 -10.88 -17.76
CA ALA A 73 23.44 -10.83 -16.35
C ALA A 73 23.12 -9.48 -15.71
N TRP A 74 23.31 -8.39 -16.43
CA TRP A 74 22.94 -7.05 -15.97
C TRP A 74 21.42 -6.95 -15.71
N TYR A 75 20.59 -7.36 -16.69
CA TYR A 75 19.13 -7.30 -16.58
C TYR A 75 18.62 -8.20 -15.44
N GLU A 76 19.12 -9.41 -15.30
CA GLU A 76 18.74 -10.32 -14.22
C GLU A 76 19.06 -9.73 -12.85
N LYS A 77 20.26 -9.19 -12.67
CA LYS A 77 20.69 -8.56 -11.42
C LYS A 77 19.81 -7.37 -11.06
N HIS A 78 19.56 -6.48 -12.02
CA HIS A 78 18.81 -5.25 -11.76
C HIS A 78 17.32 -5.52 -11.64
N ALA A 79 16.75 -6.47 -12.36
CA ALA A 79 15.38 -6.94 -12.15
C ALA A 79 15.20 -7.52 -10.74
N GLY A 80 16.16 -8.32 -10.26
CA GLY A 80 16.15 -8.83 -8.88
C GLY A 80 16.22 -7.73 -7.82
N SER A 81 17.05 -6.71 -8.03
CA SER A 81 17.15 -5.56 -7.13
C SER A 81 15.89 -4.70 -7.15
N LEU A 82 15.33 -4.45 -8.34
CA LEU A 82 14.09 -3.68 -8.50
C LEU A 82 12.91 -4.41 -7.85
N LYS A 83 12.79 -5.73 -8.06
CA LYS A 83 11.74 -6.53 -7.42
C LYS A 83 11.80 -6.43 -5.90
N LYS A 84 12.99 -6.54 -5.31
CA LYS A 84 13.16 -6.38 -3.85
C LYS A 84 12.73 -4.99 -3.37
N ALA A 85 13.05 -3.94 -4.12
CA ALA A 85 12.66 -2.58 -3.78
C ALA A 85 11.13 -2.38 -3.89
N VAL A 86 10.48 -2.94 -4.91
CA VAL A 86 9.03 -2.96 -5.09
C VAL A 86 8.36 -3.69 -3.90
N ASP A 87 8.82 -4.89 -3.58
CA ASP A 87 8.30 -5.68 -2.46
C ASP A 87 8.45 -4.90 -1.13
N ALA A 88 9.59 -4.23 -0.89
CA ALA A 88 9.81 -3.44 0.31
C ALA A 88 8.85 -2.24 0.43
N VAL A 89 8.52 -1.55 -0.66
CA VAL A 89 7.52 -0.47 -0.64
C VAL A 89 6.14 -1.03 -0.33
N ASN A 90 5.74 -2.14 -0.96
CA ASN A 90 4.45 -2.77 -0.72
C ASN A 90 4.31 -3.25 0.73
N ASP A 91 5.34 -3.89 1.28
CA ASP A 91 5.37 -4.32 2.68
C ASP A 91 5.28 -3.12 3.63
N SER A 92 5.96 -2.02 3.30
CA SER A 92 5.92 -0.79 4.09
C SER A 92 4.55 -0.09 4.03
N LYS A 93 3.87 -0.12 2.88
CA LYS A 93 2.47 0.33 2.74
C LYS A 93 1.54 -0.50 3.61
N LEU A 94 1.62 -1.81 3.52
CA LEU A 94 0.79 -2.71 4.32
C LEU A 94 1.04 -2.51 5.82
N ALA A 95 2.29 -2.38 6.24
CA ALA A 95 2.64 -2.11 7.63
C ALA A 95 2.02 -0.79 8.13
N LYS A 96 2.04 0.26 7.32
CA LYS A 96 1.38 1.55 7.63
C LYS A 96 -0.13 1.38 7.77
N THR A 97 -0.76 0.67 6.85
CA THR A 97 -2.21 0.37 6.87
C THR A 97 -2.59 -0.39 8.16
N ILE A 98 -1.80 -1.40 8.53
CA ILE A 98 -2.00 -2.17 9.76
C ILE A 98 -1.86 -1.28 11.00
N ASP A 99 -0.84 -0.44 11.10
CA ASP A 99 -0.63 0.45 12.23
C ASP A 99 -1.80 1.45 12.39
N THR A 100 -2.26 2.02 11.29
CA THR A 100 -3.44 2.92 11.27
C THR A 100 -4.70 2.19 11.73
N ALA A 101 -4.92 0.96 11.24
CA ALA A 101 -6.07 0.15 11.62
C ALA A 101 -6.05 -0.26 13.10
N LYS A 102 -4.88 -0.56 13.65
CA LYS A 102 -4.72 -0.83 15.09
C LYS A 102 -5.05 0.39 15.93
N THR A 103 -4.60 1.57 15.55
CA THR A 103 -4.95 2.83 16.22
C THR A 103 -6.46 3.08 16.20
N LEU A 104 -7.12 2.82 15.05
CA LEU A 104 -8.58 2.91 14.94
C LEU A 104 -9.27 1.89 15.85
N LEU A 105 -8.77 0.65 15.89
CA LEU A 105 -9.32 -0.40 16.76
C LEU A 105 -9.25 -0.01 18.23
N GLU A 106 -8.14 0.59 18.67
CA GLU A 106 -7.97 1.07 20.04
C GLU A 106 -8.90 2.25 20.36
N SER A 107 -8.90 3.29 19.50
CA SER A 107 -9.68 4.52 19.73
C SER A 107 -11.20 4.32 19.61
N SER A 108 -11.64 3.31 18.88
CA SER A 108 -13.04 2.98 18.70
C SER A 108 -13.65 2.17 19.85
N ASN A 109 -12.85 1.78 20.84
CA ASN A 109 -13.34 0.98 21.96
C ASN A 109 -14.42 1.73 22.77
N GLY A 110 -15.62 1.14 22.87
CA GLY A 110 -16.77 1.76 23.51
C GLY A 110 -17.42 2.90 22.73
N ASN A 111 -16.90 3.24 21.55
CA ASN A 111 -17.34 4.38 20.73
C ASN A 111 -18.03 3.98 19.43
N VAL A 112 -18.38 2.71 19.25
CA VAL A 112 -19.11 2.19 18.07
C VAL A 112 -20.54 1.86 18.42
N GLN A 113 -21.44 1.94 17.45
CA GLN A 113 -22.82 1.49 17.58
C GLN A 113 -22.95 -0.04 17.51
N ASP A 114 -22.04 -0.70 16.76
CA ASP A 114 -21.99 -2.15 16.56
C ASP A 114 -20.57 -2.66 16.75
N ASP A 115 -20.34 -3.41 17.84
CA ASP A 115 -19.03 -3.98 18.17
C ASP A 115 -18.53 -5.03 17.17
N LYS A 116 -19.41 -5.64 16.38
CA LYS A 116 -19.03 -6.58 15.32
C LYS A 116 -18.11 -5.93 14.29
N THR A 117 -18.27 -4.64 14.03
CA THR A 117 -17.39 -3.91 13.10
C THR A 117 -15.94 -3.91 13.58
N ARG A 118 -15.71 -3.82 14.89
CA ARG A 118 -14.38 -3.91 15.50
C ARG A 118 -13.81 -5.33 15.45
N GLU A 119 -14.64 -6.34 15.65
CA GLU A 119 -14.22 -7.75 15.52
C GLU A 119 -13.78 -8.07 14.09
N GLU A 120 -14.51 -7.59 13.10
CA GLU A 120 -14.16 -7.74 11.69
C GLU A 120 -12.84 -7.01 11.35
N LEU A 121 -12.62 -5.82 11.91
CA LEU A 121 -11.35 -5.10 11.73
C LEU A 121 -10.19 -5.86 12.35
N SER A 122 -10.37 -6.42 13.55
CA SER A 122 -9.34 -7.24 14.21
C SER A 122 -8.96 -8.45 13.35
N LYS A 123 -9.95 -9.17 12.81
CA LYS A 123 -9.71 -10.32 11.91
C LYS A 123 -8.99 -9.92 10.62
N ALA A 124 -9.37 -8.79 10.03
CA ALA A 124 -8.72 -8.28 8.83
C ALA A 124 -7.24 -7.91 9.07
N ILE A 125 -6.93 -7.32 10.24
CA ILE A 125 -5.56 -7.01 10.67
C ILE A 125 -4.74 -8.30 10.84
N GLU A 126 -5.30 -9.31 11.49
CA GLU A 126 -4.63 -10.61 11.68
C GLU A 126 -4.36 -11.32 10.34
N ALA A 127 -5.29 -11.23 9.41
CA ALA A 127 -5.15 -11.77 8.05
C ALA A 127 -4.16 -10.96 7.19
N LYS A 128 -3.79 -9.74 7.59
CA LYS A 128 -2.94 -8.81 6.81
C LYS A 128 -3.48 -8.55 5.39
N ASP A 129 -4.80 -8.56 5.25
CA ASP A 129 -5.49 -8.31 3.99
C ASP A 129 -5.80 -6.82 3.88
N GLU A 130 -5.08 -6.11 3.00
CA GLU A 130 -5.21 -4.66 2.83
C GLU A 130 -6.63 -4.24 2.43
N ALA A 131 -7.28 -4.98 1.53
CA ALA A 131 -8.64 -4.69 1.08
C ALA A 131 -9.67 -4.94 2.19
N ALA A 132 -9.52 -6.02 2.93
CA ALA A 132 -10.37 -6.32 4.08
C ALA A 132 -10.19 -5.28 5.21
N ILE A 133 -8.95 -4.84 5.47
CA ILE A 133 -8.66 -3.77 6.45
C ILE A 133 -9.34 -2.47 6.04
N ALA A 134 -9.25 -2.07 4.77
CA ALA A 134 -9.89 -0.85 4.27
C ALA A 134 -11.40 -0.89 4.44
N LYS A 135 -12.04 -2.00 4.07
CA LYS A 135 -13.48 -2.22 4.21
C LYS A 135 -13.92 -2.21 5.67
N ALA A 136 -13.22 -2.94 6.54
CA ALA A 136 -13.55 -3.03 7.95
C ALA A 136 -13.30 -1.71 8.68
N SER A 137 -12.25 -0.97 8.35
CA SER A 137 -11.98 0.37 8.88
C SER A 137 -13.10 1.35 8.55
N LYS A 138 -13.61 1.30 7.31
CA LYS A 138 -14.77 2.11 6.93
C LYS A 138 -15.99 1.74 7.77
N ALA A 139 -16.28 0.46 7.96
CA ALA A 139 -17.41 0.01 8.77
C ALA A 139 -17.30 0.48 10.23
N VAL A 140 -16.10 0.46 10.83
CA VAL A 140 -15.86 1.01 12.17
C VAL A 140 -16.15 2.51 12.20
N ASN A 141 -15.64 3.29 11.24
CA ASN A 141 -15.89 4.73 11.18
C ASN A 141 -17.38 5.06 11.00
N ASP A 142 -18.09 4.32 10.14
CA ASP A 142 -19.54 4.48 9.97
C ASP A 142 -20.30 4.15 11.28
N SER A 143 -19.85 3.14 12.02
CA SER A 143 -20.42 2.75 13.32
C SER A 143 -20.16 3.78 14.41
N ILE A 144 -18.97 4.43 14.41
CA ILE A 144 -18.66 5.57 15.29
C ILE A 144 -19.62 6.73 15.02
N ALA A 145 -19.78 7.10 13.74
CA ALA A 145 -20.68 8.19 13.35
C ALA A 145 -22.15 7.91 13.75
N ALA A 146 -22.60 6.67 13.57
CA ALA A 146 -23.94 6.26 13.99
C ALA A 146 -24.13 6.37 15.51
N LYS A 147 -23.14 5.96 16.31
CA LYS A 147 -23.19 6.12 17.76
C LYS A 147 -23.23 7.58 18.18
N GLN A 148 -22.38 8.42 17.62
CA GLN A 148 -22.34 9.86 17.93
C GLN A 148 -23.71 10.49 17.67
N LYS A 149 -24.32 10.18 16.51
CA LYS A 149 -25.66 10.67 16.18
C LYS A 149 -26.73 10.20 17.19
N ALA A 150 -26.72 8.92 17.56
CA ALA A 150 -27.64 8.37 18.54
C ALA A 150 -27.47 9.02 19.93
N ASP A 151 -26.23 9.27 20.35
CA ASP A 151 -25.92 9.92 21.63
C ASP A 151 -26.38 11.40 21.62
N GLU A 152 -26.23 12.12 20.50
CA GLU A 152 -26.70 13.50 20.35
C GLU A 152 -28.25 13.56 20.36
N GLU A 153 -28.92 12.65 19.67
CA GLU A 153 -30.39 12.55 19.68
C GLU A 153 -30.93 12.23 21.08
N ALA A 154 -30.27 11.32 21.81
CA ALA A 154 -30.63 10.99 23.17
C ALA A 154 -30.45 12.18 24.14
N LYS A 155 -29.35 12.94 24.00
CA LYS A 155 -29.12 14.16 24.78
C LYS A 155 -30.17 15.24 24.49
N ALA A 156 -30.47 15.46 23.20
CA ALA A 156 -31.47 16.45 22.78
C ALA A 156 -32.86 16.07 23.35
N LYS A 157 -33.24 14.79 23.29
CA LYS A 157 -34.50 14.30 23.84
C LYS A 157 -34.55 14.48 25.38
N ALA A 158 -33.51 14.12 26.08
CA ALA A 158 -33.44 14.29 27.54
C ALA A 158 -33.52 15.77 27.95
N GLN A 159 -32.84 16.66 27.20
CA GLN A 159 -32.94 18.11 27.42
C GLN A 159 -34.40 18.63 27.22
N ALA A 160 -35.03 18.24 26.12
CA ALA A 160 -36.39 18.63 25.82
C ALA A 160 -37.38 18.14 26.89
N GLU A 161 -37.21 16.91 27.39
CA GLU A 161 -38.03 16.37 28.48
C GLU A 161 -37.82 17.14 29.80
N ALA A 162 -36.56 17.51 30.11
CA ALA A 162 -36.22 18.30 31.30
C ALA A 162 -36.84 19.71 31.23
N ASP A 163 -36.73 20.36 30.05
CA ASP A 163 -37.30 21.70 29.81
C ASP A 163 -38.80 21.69 29.91
N ALA A 164 -39.48 20.68 29.33
CA ALA A 164 -40.92 20.52 29.43
C ALA A 164 -41.41 20.31 30.89
N LYS A 165 -40.65 19.50 31.64
CA LYS A 165 -40.93 19.25 33.06
C LYS A 165 -40.75 20.52 33.91
N ALA A 166 -39.68 21.29 33.65
CA ALA A 166 -39.46 22.56 34.32
C ALA A 166 -40.55 23.59 34.01
N ALA A 167 -40.97 23.69 32.76
CA ALA A 167 -42.06 24.57 32.34
C ALA A 167 -43.43 24.18 32.99
N ALA A 168 -43.71 22.88 33.09
CA ALA A 168 -44.91 22.40 33.80
C ALA A 168 -44.90 22.71 35.29
N ALA A 169 -43.74 22.57 35.94
CA ALA A 169 -43.59 22.93 37.37
C ALA A 169 -43.71 24.42 37.64
N ALA A 170 -43.30 25.29 36.72
CA ALA A 170 -43.39 26.74 36.83
C ALA A 170 -44.85 27.26 36.65
N ASN A 171 -45.72 26.48 36.03
CA ASN A 171 -47.16 26.82 35.79
C ASN A 171 -48.12 26.18 36.77
N ALA A 172 -47.61 25.48 37.78
CA ALA A 172 -48.40 24.89 38.85
C ALA A 172 -48.39 25.79 40.09
#